data_0ab477890cc5e7a2eac6edaf0a515c61
#
_entry.id   0ab477890cc5e7a2eac6edaf0a515c61
#
_cell.length_a   1.000
_cell.length_b   1.000
_cell.length_c   1.000
_cell.angle_alpha   90.00
_cell.angle_beta   90.00
_cell.angle_gamma   90.00
#
_symmetry.space_group_name_H-M   'P 1'
#
loop_
_entity.id
_entity.type
_entity.pdbx_description
1 polymer ?
#
loop_
_entity_poly.entity_id
_entity_poly.type
_entity_poly.pdbx_seq_one_letter_code
_entity_poly.pdbx_strand_id
1 'polypeptide(L)'
;MTIDSEEFTFDLGSDAKATMLLCHGFTSDPASMRPWGESLRDAGFNVIAPLLPGHGDTWQVLAKATWQQWYARLEAALDEALALGRPVFAGGLSMGGTLCLRLAEQRGADLAGLVLVNPAIFDSKPQGFLAPALRYVMPSVAAIGSDLNKPDVREKTTSRTPVAAYVSLRQLWKVTRPELARVTVPLRIFTSAEDHVVNPRNSAVVRAGVRSKSVESTVLPRSFHVATLDFDAETIFSGSAEFMDRQVSRTRGVHD
;
A
#
# COMPACT_ATOMS: atom_id res chain seq x y z
N MET A 1 -7.74 -0.28 -23.60
CA MET A 1 -6.80 -1.32 -23.16
C MET A 1 -7.26 -1.76 -21.76
N THR A 2 -7.82 -2.94 -21.63
CA THR A 2 -8.28 -3.48 -20.33
C THR A 2 -7.01 -3.85 -19.56
N ILE A 3 -6.68 -3.09 -18.53
CA ILE A 3 -5.57 -3.44 -17.63
C ILE A 3 -6.07 -4.63 -16.81
N ASP A 4 -5.34 -5.73 -16.89
CA ASP A 4 -5.67 -6.99 -16.23
C ASP A 4 -5.59 -6.84 -14.72
N SER A 5 -6.62 -7.31 -13.99
CA SER A 5 -6.67 -7.26 -12.51
C SER A 5 -5.79 -8.32 -11.85
N GLU A 6 -4.98 -9.03 -12.64
CA GLU A 6 -4.16 -10.12 -12.15
C GLU A 6 -2.98 -9.62 -11.31
N GLU A 7 -2.59 -10.42 -10.34
CA GLU A 7 -1.31 -10.25 -9.66
C GLU A 7 -0.17 -10.30 -10.68
N PHE A 8 0.94 -9.65 -10.38
CA PHE A 8 2.08 -9.66 -11.27
C PHE A 8 3.40 -9.76 -10.50
N THR A 9 4.38 -10.38 -11.16
CA THR A 9 5.75 -10.49 -10.69
C THR A 9 6.70 -10.09 -11.81
N PHE A 10 7.69 -9.25 -11.47
CA PHE A 10 8.83 -8.97 -12.32
C PHE A 10 10.06 -9.52 -11.61
N ASP A 11 10.64 -10.59 -12.14
CA ASP A 11 11.82 -11.24 -11.61
C ASP A 11 13.00 -11.02 -12.56
N LEU A 12 14.02 -10.32 -12.09
CA LEU A 12 15.28 -10.04 -12.81
C LEU A 12 16.39 -11.04 -12.41
N GLY A 13 16.06 -12.07 -11.63
CA GLY A 13 16.99 -13.09 -11.17
C GLY A 13 18.17 -12.52 -10.37
N SER A 14 19.37 -12.98 -10.72
CA SER A 14 20.60 -12.57 -10.02
C SER A 14 20.97 -11.09 -10.18
N ASP A 15 20.42 -10.41 -11.16
CA ASP A 15 20.78 -9.01 -11.48
C ASP A 15 19.97 -8.00 -10.65
N ALA A 16 18.92 -8.46 -9.95
CA ALA A 16 18.12 -7.60 -9.11
C ALA A 16 18.90 -7.03 -7.92
N LYS A 17 18.76 -5.74 -7.68
CA LYS A 17 19.33 -5.03 -6.53
C LYS A 17 18.64 -5.38 -5.22
N ALA A 18 17.33 -5.47 -5.25
CA ALA A 18 16.41 -5.79 -4.15
C ALA A 18 15.05 -6.20 -4.71
N THR A 19 14.10 -6.57 -3.84
CA THR A 19 12.72 -6.89 -4.19
C THR A 19 11.76 -5.90 -3.56
N MET A 20 10.81 -5.37 -4.33
CA MET A 20 9.68 -4.58 -3.82
C MET A 20 8.41 -5.43 -3.82
N LEU A 21 7.81 -5.57 -2.64
CA LEU A 21 6.47 -6.12 -2.45
C LEU A 21 5.46 -4.97 -2.50
N LEU A 22 4.61 -4.89 -3.53
CA LEU A 22 3.62 -3.82 -3.73
C LEU A 22 2.22 -4.26 -3.31
N CYS A 23 1.56 -3.46 -2.49
CA CYS A 23 0.21 -3.73 -1.98
C CYS A 23 -0.78 -2.64 -2.40
N HIS A 24 -1.83 -3.02 -3.13
CA HIS A 24 -2.87 -2.11 -3.63
C HIS A 24 -3.84 -1.64 -2.54
N GLY A 25 -4.67 -0.65 -2.88
CA GLY A 25 -5.66 -0.03 -2.00
C GLY A 25 -6.95 -0.85 -1.83
N PHE A 26 -7.82 -0.39 -0.91
CA PHE A 26 -9.15 -0.96 -0.68
C PHE A 26 -10.05 -0.75 -1.91
N THR A 27 -10.81 -1.77 -2.30
CA THR A 27 -11.66 -1.83 -3.50
C THR A 27 -10.93 -1.81 -4.85
N SER A 28 -9.61 -1.63 -4.85
CA SER A 28 -8.72 -1.61 -6.01
C SER A 28 -8.18 -3.02 -6.34
N ASP A 29 -7.20 -3.09 -7.24
CA ASP A 29 -6.49 -4.31 -7.61
C ASP A 29 -5.03 -4.00 -7.99
N PRO A 30 -4.17 -5.00 -8.30
CA PRO A 30 -2.76 -4.78 -8.63
C PRO A 30 -2.54 -3.90 -9.87
N ALA A 31 -3.53 -3.71 -10.75
CA ALA A 31 -3.40 -2.85 -11.92
C ALA A 31 -3.06 -1.39 -11.53
N SER A 32 -3.57 -0.90 -10.39
CA SER A 32 -3.26 0.44 -9.88
C SER A 32 -1.80 0.61 -9.43
N MET A 33 -1.10 -0.51 -9.20
CA MET A 33 0.30 -0.55 -8.77
C MET A 33 1.25 -0.84 -9.95
N ARG A 34 0.73 -1.27 -11.11
CA ARG A 34 1.53 -1.73 -12.24
C ARG A 34 2.51 -0.67 -12.78
N PRO A 35 2.12 0.60 -13.02
CA PRO A 35 3.08 1.61 -13.48
C PRO A 35 4.24 1.83 -12.49
N TRP A 36 3.96 1.79 -11.19
CA TRP A 36 5.01 1.85 -10.17
C TRP A 36 5.93 0.62 -10.23
N GLY A 37 5.34 -0.58 -10.35
CA GLY A 37 6.10 -1.82 -10.49
C GLY A 37 6.98 -1.85 -11.74
N GLU A 38 6.48 -1.38 -12.89
CA GLU A 38 7.23 -1.30 -14.15
C GLU A 38 8.42 -0.34 -14.03
N SER A 39 8.21 0.83 -13.45
CA SER A 39 9.30 1.78 -13.19
C SER A 39 10.38 1.21 -12.26
N LEU A 40 9.99 0.48 -11.22
CA LEU A 40 10.95 -0.19 -10.32
C LEU A 40 11.70 -1.33 -11.01
N ARG A 41 11.03 -2.14 -11.85
CA ARG A 41 11.68 -3.15 -12.69
C ARG A 41 12.74 -2.50 -13.58
N ASP A 42 12.39 -1.42 -14.26
CA ASP A 42 13.31 -0.70 -15.17
C ASP A 42 14.47 -0.04 -14.41
N ALA A 43 14.29 0.24 -13.12
CA ALA A 43 15.35 0.68 -12.21
C ALA A 43 16.20 -0.48 -11.62
N GLY A 44 15.91 -1.74 -11.98
CA GLY A 44 16.70 -2.93 -11.58
C GLY A 44 16.23 -3.60 -10.29
N PHE A 45 14.96 -3.52 -9.96
CA PHE A 45 14.36 -4.18 -8.80
C PHE A 45 13.41 -5.30 -9.21
N ASN A 46 13.40 -6.41 -8.48
CA ASN A 46 12.29 -7.36 -8.54
C ASN A 46 11.04 -6.69 -7.97
N VAL A 47 9.87 -7.10 -8.48
CA VAL A 47 8.59 -6.63 -7.98
C VAL A 47 7.62 -7.80 -7.84
N ILE A 48 6.91 -7.87 -6.72
CA ILE A 48 5.79 -8.77 -6.50
C ILE A 48 4.60 -7.93 -6.07
N ALA A 49 3.49 -8.05 -6.77
CA ALA A 49 2.24 -7.35 -6.48
C ALA A 49 1.08 -8.34 -6.40
N PRO A 50 0.78 -8.87 -5.20
CA PRO A 50 -0.26 -9.88 -5.03
C PRO A 50 -1.65 -9.27 -5.19
N LEU A 51 -2.59 -10.06 -5.69
CA LEU A 51 -4.02 -9.77 -5.62
C LEU A 51 -4.55 -10.17 -4.24
N LEU A 52 -5.10 -9.23 -3.50
CA LEU A 52 -5.68 -9.50 -2.17
C LEU A 52 -7.04 -10.21 -2.30
N PRO A 53 -7.37 -11.15 -1.42
CA PRO A 53 -8.64 -11.89 -1.45
C PRO A 53 -9.86 -10.98 -1.55
N GLY A 54 -10.74 -11.28 -2.51
CA GLY A 54 -11.97 -10.57 -2.77
C GLY A 54 -11.83 -9.30 -3.60
N HIS A 55 -10.63 -8.81 -3.86
CA HIS A 55 -10.36 -7.68 -4.75
C HIS A 55 -10.28 -8.14 -6.23
N GLY A 56 -10.41 -7.19 -7.15
CA GLY A 56 -10.42 -7.51 -8.58
C GLY A 56 -11.72 -8.15 -9.10
N ASP A 57 -12.68 -8.43 -8.23
CA ASP A 57 -13.95 -9.09 -8.48
C ASP A 57 -15.14 -8.17 -8.11
N THR A 58 -16.32 -8.73 -7.95
CA THR A 58 -17.53 -8.01 -7.53
C THR A 58 -17.47 -7.58 -6.06
N TRP A 59 -18.18 -6.51 -5.71
CA TRP A 59 -18.29 -6.07 -4.33
C TRP A 59 -18.88 -7.15 -3.38
N GLN A 60 -19.67 -8.08 -3.90
CA GLN A 60 -20.26 -9.20 -3.13
C GLN A 60 -19.18 -10.22 -2.71
N VAL A 61 -18.17 -10.44 -3.55
CA VAL A 61 -17.03 -11.28 -3.23
C VAL A 61 -16.15 -10.57 -2.19
N LEU A 62 -15.86 -9.29 -2.40
CA LEU A 62 -15.11 -8.48 -1.44
C LEU A 62 -15.80 -8.39 -0.07
N ALA A 63 -17.15 -8.36 -0.04
CA ALA A 63 -17.92 -8.33 1.20
C ALA A 63 -17.65 -9.51 2.15
N LYS A 64 -17.18 -10.63 1.62
CA LYS A 64 -16.86 -11.85 2.37
C LYS A 64 -15.41 -11.91 2.84
N ALA A 65 -14.54 -11.06 2.30
CA ALA A 65 -13.12 -11.03 2.63
C ALA A 65 -12.87 -10.23 3.93
N THR A 66 -11.84 -10.64 4.65
CA THR A 66 -11.45 -10.02 5.92
C THR A 66 -10.02 -9.49 5.84
N TRP A 67 -9.68 -8.54 6.73
CA TRP A 67 -8.34 -8.00 6.79
C TRP A 67 -7.28 -9.06 7.14
N GLN A 68 -7.65 -10.09 7.89
CA GLN A 68 -6.76 -11.21 8.20
C GLN A 68 -6.38 -12.00 6.93
N GLN A 69 -7.34 -12.21 6.02
CA GLN A 69 -7.07 -12.85 4.75
C GLN A 69 -6.20 -11.97 3.85
N TRP A 70 -6.44 -10.64 3.82
CA TRP A 70 -5.58 -9.71 3.08
C TRP A 70 -4.15 -9.70 3.63
N TYR A 71 -4.01 -9.66 4.95
CA TYR A 71 -2.71 -9.72 5.62
C TYR A 71 -1.99 -11.04 5.32
N ALA A 72 -2.67 -12.17 5.46
CA ALA A 72 -2.10 -13.49 5.19
C ALA A 72 -1.60 -13.64 3.73
N ARG A 73 -2.33 -13.08 2.74
CA ARG A 73 -1.86 -13.08 1.34
C ARG A 73 -0.61 -12.21 1.17
N LEU A 74 -0.57 -11.03 1.80
CA LEU A 74 0.60 -10.17 1.75
C LEU A 74 1.80 -10.80 2.46
N GLU A 75 1.58 -11.46 3.59
CA GLU A 75 2.61 -12.17 4.32
C GLU A 75 3.17 -13.36 3.51
N ALA A 76 2.31 -14.12 2.82
CA ALA A 76 2.76 -15.16 1.90
C ALA A 76 3.60 -14.59 0.74
N ALA A 77 3.20 -13.44 0.20
CA ALA A 77 3.97 -12.76 -0.84
C ALA A 77 5.32 -12.19 -0.32
N LEU A 78 5.41 -11.86 0.98
CA LEU A 78 6.70 -11.57 1.61
C LEU A 78 7.60 -12.79 1.60
N ASP A 79 7.09 -13.98 1.95
CA ASP A 79 7.87 -15.22 1.95
C ASP A 79 8.33 -15.58 0.52
N GLU A 80 7.46 -15.36 -0.50
CA GLU A 80 7.83 -15.46 -1.92
C GLU A 80 8.98 -14.48 -2.28
N ALA A 81 8.91 -13.23 -1.81
CA ALA A 81 9.92 -12.21 -2.06
C ALA A 81 11.27 -12.55 -1.37
N LEU A 82 11.22 -13.06 -0.15
CA LEU A 82 12.42 -13.48 0.60
C LEU A 82 13.12 -14.67 -0.07
N ALA A 83 12.36 -15.57 -0.69
CA ALA A 83 12.90 -16.73 -1.41
C ALA A 83 13.76 -16.31 -2.63
N LEU A 84 13.61 -15.09 -3.16
CA LEU A 84 14.47 -14.53 -4.21
C LEU A 84 15.88 -14.15 -3.69
N GLY A 85 16.13 -14.22 -2.37
CA GLY A 85 17.44 -14.02 -1.76
C GLY A 85 17.99 -12.60 -1.86
N ARG A 86 17.12 -11.59 -2.01
CA ARG A 86 17.45 -10.16 -2.09
C ARG A 86 16.83 -9.40 -0.91
N PRO A 87 17.39 -8.23 -0.51
CA PRO A 87 16.73 -7.37 0.46
C PRO A 87 15.30 -7.04 0.02
N VAL A 88 14.31 -7.17 0.92
CA VAL A 88 12.91 -6.95 0.60
C VAL A 88 12.43 -5.63 1.18
N PHE A 89 11.78 -4.83 0.34
CA PHE A 89 11.04 -3.63 0.72
C PHE A 89 9.54 -3.91 0.54
N ALA A 90 8.71 -3.29 1.37
CA ALA A 90 7.27 -3.33 1.17
C ALA A 90 6.74 -1.92 0.89
N GLY A 91 5.90 -1.80 -0.14
CA GLY A 91 5.28 -0.55 -0.54
C GLY A 91 3.78 -0.68 -0.73
N GLY A 92 3.02 0.35 -0.39
CA GLY A 92 1.57 0.27 -0.54
C GLY A 92 0.85 1.60 -0.56
N LEU A 93 -0.27 1.60 -1.28
CA LEU A 93 -1.20 2.72 -1.38
C LEU A 93 -2.35 2.54 -0.38
N SER A 94 -2.70 3.57 0.39
CA SER A 94 -3.90 3.61 1.23
C SER A 94 -3.98 2.43 2.22
N MET A 95 -4.98 1.54 2.11
CA MET A 95 -5.07 0.28 2.84
C MET A 95 -3.82 -0.57 2.68
N GLY A 96 -3.25 -0.64 1.46
CA GLY A 96 -2.00 -1.35 1.20
C GLY A 96 -0.86 -0.82 2.06
N GLY A 97 -0.79 0.50 2.26
CA GLY A 97 0.14 1.12 3.20
C GLY A 97 -0.09 0.69 4.65
N THR A 98 -1.35 0.51 5.08
CA THR A 98 -1.67 -0.02 6.42
C THR A 98 -1.23 -1.48 6.57
N LEU A 99 -1.47 -2.30 5.55
CA LEU A 99 -1.03 -3.70 5.54
C LEU A 99 0.50 -3.82 5.57
N CYS A 100 1.22 -2.96 4.84
CA CYS A 100 2.69 -2.88 4.91
C CYS A 100 3.18 -2.44 6.30
N LEU A 101 2.50 -1.49 6.96
CA LEU A 101 2.80 -1.12 8.36
C LEU A 101 2.58 -2.33 9.28
N ARG A 102 1.44 -3.02 9.15
CA ARG A 102 1.17 -4.23 9.92
C ARG A 102 2.20 -5.32 9.69
N LEU A 103 2.65 -5.50 8.45
CA LEU A 103 3.71 -6.42 8.10
C LEU A 103 5.03 -6.06 8.81
N ALA A 104 5.42 -4.79 8.81
CA ALA A 104 6.62 -4.32 9.51
C ALA A 104 6.51 -4.43 11.04
N GLU A 105 5.31 -4.31 11.62
CA GLU A 105 5.08 -4.55 13.06
C GLU A 105 5.32 -5.99 13.46
N GLN A 106 5.03 -6.95 12.57
CA GLN A 106 5.12 -8.39 12.84
C GLN A 106 6.41 -9.02 12.30
N ARG A 107 6.87 -8.57 11.14
CA ARG A 107 7.96 -9.14 10.33
C ARG A 107 9.04 -8.11 10.00
N GLY A 108 9.23 -7.08 10.85
CA GLY A 108 10.15 -5.98 10.57
C GLY A 108 11.60 -6.40 10.33
N ALA A 109 12.05 -7.50 10.93
CA ALA A 109 13.41 -8.04 10.71
C ALA A 109 13.62 -8.56 9.28
N ASP A 110 12.56 -8.89 8.56
CA ASP A 110 12.59 -9.42 7.19
C ASP A 110 12.55 -8.29 6.13
N LEU A 111 12.38 -7.03 6.57
CA LEU A 111 12.21 -5.89 5.69
C LEU A 111 13.40 -4.93 5.74
N ALA A 112 13.90 -4.53 4.57
CA ALA A 112 14.92 -3.51 4.40
C ALA A 112 14.36 -2.08 4.49
N GLY A 113 13.05 -1.90 4.32
CA GLY A 113 12.36 -0.62 4.45
C GLY A 113 10.92 -0.63 3.94
N LEU A 114 10.22 0.48 4.17
CA LEU A 114 8.86 0.71 3.72
C LEU A 114 8.74 1.92 2.81
N VAL A 115 7.83 1.86 1.83
CA VAL A 115 7.41 2.99 1.00
C VAL A 115 5.89 3.13 1.04
N LEU A 116 5.37 4.19 1.63
CA LEU A 116 3.95 4.39 1.85
C LEU A 116 3.44 5.58 1.03
N VAL A 117 2.31 5.38 0.34
CA VAL A 117 1.61 6.41 -0.41
C VAL A 117 0.21 6.58 0.20
N ASN A 118 -0.08 7.77 0.70
CA ASN A 118 -1.37 8.11 1.33
C ASN A 118 -1.88 7.03 2.32
N PRO A 119 -1.07 6.54 3.28
CA PRO A 119 -1.44 5.42 4.14
C PRO A 119 -2.70 5.73 4.96
N ALA A 120 -3.65 4.78 5.02
CA ALA A 120 -4.93 4.93 5.71
C ALA A 120 -4.93 4.17 7.03
N ILE A 121 -4.68 4.82 8.17
CA ILE A 121 -4.65 4.18 9.49
C ILE A 121 -5.79 4.61 10.43
N PHE A 122 -6.63 5.52 9.98
CA PHE A 122 -7.88 5.89 10.64
C PHE A 122 -8.83 6.59 9.68
N ASP A 123 -10.11 6.57 10.03
CA ASP A 123 -11.14 7.34 9.35
C ASP A 123 -11.39 8.66 10.10
N SER A 124 -11.34 9.79 9.39
CA SER A 124 -11.71 11.10 9.92
C SER A 124 -13.22 11.40 9.83
N LYS A 125 -13.99 10.55 9.12
CA LYS A 125 -15.42 10.76 8.89
C LYS A 125 -16.24 10.14 10.03
N PRO A 126 -17.10 10.90 10.74
CA PRO A 126 -17.85 10.36 11.88
C PRO A 126 -18.85 9.26 11.50
N GLN A 127 -19.34 9.26 10.24
CA GLN A 127 -20.29 8.23 9.75
C GLN A 127 -19.69 6.80 9.82
N GLY A 128 -18.39 6.66 9.75
CA GLY A 128 -17.70 5.37 9.88
C GLY A 128 -17.98 4.64 11.20
N PHE A 129 -18.34 5.36 12.29
CA PHE A 129 -18.68 4.73 13.56
C PHE A 129 -19.97 3.90 13.49
N LEU A 130 -20.88 4.21 12.58
CA LEU A 130 -22.14 3.48 12.41
C LEU A 130 -21.99 2.22 11.55
N ALA A 131 -20.89 2.06 10.82
CA ALA A 131 -20.66 0.95 9.89
C ALA A 131 -20.87 -0.45 10.53
N PRO A 132 -20.44 -0.74 11.78
CA PRO A 132 -20.68 -2.05 12.39
C PRO A 132 -22.16 -2.39 12.57
N ALA A 133 -23.02 -1.42 12.82
CA ALA A 133 -24.48 -1.63 12.91
C ALA A 133 -25.12 -1.66 11.50
N LEU A 134 -24.68 -0.77 10.61
CA LEU A 134 -25.22 -0.65 9.25
C LEU A 134 -24.98 -1.89 8.39
N ARG A 135 -23.94 -2.68 8.63
CA ARG A 135 -23.63 -3.88 7.84
C ARG A 135 -24.76 -4.90 7.76
N TYR A 136 -25.69 -4.90 8.73
CA TYR A 136 -26.80 -5.84 8.78
C TYR A 136 -28.01 -5.36 7.95
N VAL A 137 -28.13 -4.07 7.71
CA VAL A 137 -29.28 -3.46 6.99
C VAL A 137 -28.87 -2.82 5.67
N MET A 138 -27.57 -2.53 5.48
CA MET A 138 -27.03 -1.90 4.29
C MET A 138 -25.77 -2.66 3.84
N PRO A 139 -25.89 -3.59 2.88
CA PRO A 139 -24.77 -4.46 2.47
C PRO A 139 -23.64 -3.69 1.77
N SER A 140 -23.95 -2.59 1.08
CA SER A 140 -22.98 -1.75 0.36
C SER A 140 -23.45 -0.30 0.26
N VAL A 141 -22.50 0.61 0.09
CA VAL A 141 -22.70 2.03 -0.22
C VAL A 141 -22.17 2.36 -1.61
N ALA A 142 -22.35 3.60 -2.08
CA ALA A 142 -21.72 4.06 -3.32
C ALA A 142 -20.21 3.80 -3.29
N ALA A 143 -19.63 3.50 -4.45
CA ALA A 143 -18.19 3.31 -4.57
C ALA A 143 -17.44 4.54 -4.03
N ILE A 144 -16.28 4.32 -3.42
CA ILE A 144 -15.41 5.41 -2.98
C ILE A 144 -14.96 6.23 -4.21
N GLY A 145 -14.92 5.56 -5.37
CA GLY A 145 -14.55 6.17 -6.64
C GLY A 145 -13.04 6.26 -6.82
N SER A 146 -12.67 6.69 -8.03
CA SER A 146 -11.29 6.93 -8.41
C SER A 146 -10.98 8.40 -8.11
N ASP A 147 -10.29 8.68 -7.00
CA ASP A 147 -9.90 10.03 -6.60
C ASP A 147 -8.56 10.39 -7.27
N LEU A 148 -8.66 10.92 -8.48
CA LEU A 148 -7.55 11.32 -9.35
C LEU A 148 -7.76 12.75 -9.85
N ASN A 149 -6.68 13.54 -9.88
CA ASN A 149 -6.68 14.87 -10.47
C ASN A 149 -6.55 14.80 -12.02
N LYS A 150 -5.93 13.75 -12.56
CA LYS A 150 -5.89 13.50 -14.00
C LYS A 150 -7.27 13.17 -14.55
N PRO A 151 -7.82 13.95 -15.52
CA PRO A 151 -9.19 13.77 -16.00
C PRO A 151 -9.40 12.49 -16.82
N ASP A 152 -8.37 12.02 -17.51
CA ASP A 152 -8.46 10.93 -18.49
C ASP A 152 -8.00 9.57 -17.94
N VAL A 153 -7.66 9.52 -16.66
CA VAL A 153 -7.23 8.30 -15.97
C VAL A 153 -8.31 7.84 -15.01
N ARG A 154 -8.55 6.55 -14.99
CA ARG A 154 -9.48 5.93 -14.05
C ARG A 154 -8.85 4.71 -13.41
N GLU A 155 -8.92 4.64 -12.09
CA GLU A 155 -8.60 3.42 -11.36
C GLU A 155 -9.74 2.40 -11.53
N LYS A 156 -9.39 1.14 -11.72
CA LYS A 156 -10.37 0.06 -11.69
C LYS A 156 -10.70 -0.27 -10.24
N THR A 157 -11.95 -0.10 -9.86
CA THR A 157 -12.45 -0.37 -8.51
C THR A 157 -13.74 -1.19 -8.56
N THR A 158 -14.13 -1.78 -7.42
CA THR A 158 -15.44 -2.39 -7.31
C THR A 158 -16.55 -1.35 -7.51
N SER A 159 -17.64 -1.75 -8.15
CA SER A 159 -18.78 -0.86 -8.47
C SER A 159 -19.50 -0.28 -7.25
N ARG A 160 -19.31 -0.86 -6.08
CA ARG A 160 -19.85 -0.43 -4.78
C ARG A 160 -18.85 -0.75 -3.67
N THR A 161 -18.92 -0.03 -2.56
CA THR A 161 -18.12 -0.30 -1.36
C THR A 161 -18.91 -1.19 -0.40
N PRO A 162 -18.48 -2.44 -0.15
CA PRO A 162 -19.19 -3.34 0.79
C PRO A 162 -18.93 -2.91 2.23
N VAL A 163 -20.00 -2.70 3.00
CA VAL A 163 -19.92 -2.23 4.39
C VAL A 163 -19.21 -3.25 5.28
N ALA A 164 -19.39 -4.55 5.05
CA ALA A 164 -18.73 -5.60 5.82
C ALA A 164 -17.19 -5.54 5.66
N ALA A 165 -16.68 -5.38 4.42
CA ALA A 165 -15.26 -5.25 4.17
C ALA A 165 -14.69 -3.93 4.74
N TYR A 166 -15.46 -2.83 4.69
CA TYR A 166 -15.06 -1.58 5.34
C TYR A 166 -14.96 -1.73 6.86
N VAL A 167 -15.88 -2.47 7.49
CA VAL A 167 -15.78 -2.81 8.92
C VAL A 167 -14.50 -3.60 9.20
N SER A 168 -14.15 -4.54 8.31
CA SER A 168 -12.89 -5.30 8.42
C SER A 168 -11.66 -4.40 8.28
N LEU A 169 -11.64 -3.46 7.33
CA LEU A 169 -10.59 -2.45 7.22
C LEU A 169 -10.43 -1.63 8.52
N ARG A 170 -11.54 -1.22 9.14
CA ARG A 170 -11.48 -0.51 10.42
C ARG A 170 -10.92 -1.37 11.57
N GLN A 171 -11.12 -2.68 11.53
CA GLN A 171 -10.49 -3.59 12.49
C GLN A 171 -8.97 -3.64 12.28
N LEU A 172 -8.49 -3.64 11.02
CA LEU A 172 -7.06 -3.52 10.72
C LEU A 172 -6.47 -2.24 11.33
N TRP A 173 -7.12 -1.09 11.17
CA TRP A 173 -6.67 0.17 11.79
C TRP A 173 -6.56 0.09 13.32
N LYS A 174 -7.51 -0.59 13.97
CA LYS A 174 -7.53 -0.76 15.43
C LYS A 174 -6.36 -1.59 15.95
N VAL A 175 -5.86 -2.54 15.18
CA VAL A 175 -4.73 -3.37 15.58
C VAL A 175 -3.38 -2.81 15.14
N THR A 176 -3.32 -2.05 14.03
CA THR A 176 -2.09 -1.48 13.50
C THR A 176 -1.73 -0.17 14.20
N ARG A 177 -2.66 0.77 14.31
CA ARG A 177 -2.35 2.11 14.83
C ARG A 177 -1.72 2.12 16.25
N PRO A 178 -2.14 1.30 17.23
CA PRO A 178 -1.50 1.24 18.54
C PRO A 178 -0.08 0.66 18.53
N GLU A 179 0.26 -0.15 17.51
CA GLU A 179 1.50 -0.91 17.39
C GLU A 179 2.56 -0.19 16.52
N LEU A 180 2.29 1.01 16.01
CA LEU A 180 3.20 1.76 15.14
C LEU A 180 4.63 1.90 15.70
N ALA A 181 4.78 1.94 17.02
CA ALA A 181 6.09 2.00 17.68
C ALA A 181 6.96 0.75 17.43
N ARG A 182 6.40 -0.35 16.94
CA ARG A 182 7.14 -1.55 16.53
C ARG A 182 7.79 -1.42 15.15
N VAL A 183 7.37 -0.45 14.35
CA VAL A 183 7.97 -0.15 13.05
C VAL A 183 9.27 0.60 13.25
N THR A 184 10.40 -0.08 13.01
CA THR A 184 11.76 0.45 13.21
C THR A 184 12.57 0.53 11.92
N VAL A 185 12.09 -0.09 10.84
CA VAL A 185 12.75 -0.10 9.53
C VAL A 185 12.73 1.28 8.88
N PRO A 186 13.68 1.60 7.97
CA PRO A 186 13.66 2.83 7.19
C PRO A 186 12.30 3.05 6.50
N LEU A 187 11.82 4.27 6.49
CA LEU A 187 10.48 4.61 6.01
C LEU A 187 10.50 5.79 5.05
N ARG A 188 9.90 5.62 3.88
CA ARG A 188 9.60 6.66 2.91
C ARG A 188 8.08 6.87 2.85
N ILE A 189 7.60 8.12 2.98
CA ILE A 189 6.18 8.47 2.92
C ILE A 189 5.95 9.50 1.82
N PHE A 190 4.98 9.25 0.96
CA PHE A 190 4.43 10.20 0.02
C PHE A 190 3.01 10.57 0.44
N THR A 191 2.70 11.87 0.47
CA THR A 191 1.40 12.35 0.95
C THR A 191 0.86 13.40 0.01
N SER A 192 -0.30 13.17 -0.57
CA SER A 192 -1.01 14.15 -1.37
C SER A 192 -1.40 15.36 -0.52
N ALA A 193 -1.16 16.56 -1.03
CA ALA A 193 -1.56 17.81 -0.36
C ALA A 193 -3.08 17.89 -0.23
N GLU A 194 -3.79 17.41 -1.26
CA GLU A 194 -5.25 17.28 -1.33
C GLU A 194 -5.64 15.83 -1.55
N ASP A 195 -6.45 15.26 -0.65
CA ASP A 195 -6.90 13.87 -0.67
C ASP A 195 -8.33 13.84 -0.11
N HIS A 196 -9.30 13.45 -0.96
CA HIS A 196 -10.73 13.45 -0.62
C HIS A 196 -11.20 12.14 0.02
N VAL A 197 -10.33 11.12 0.04
CA VAL A 197 -10.60 9.79 0.60
C VAL A 197 -9.96 9.64 1.99
N VAL A 198 -8.66 9.89 2.09
CA VAL A 198 -7.87 9.72 3.31
C VAL A 198 -7.29 11.06 3.74
N ASN A 199 -7.64 11.54 4.92
CA ASN A 199 -7.10 12.78 5.43
C ASN A 199 -5.56 12.72 5.52
N PRO A 200 -4.80 13.69 4.97
CA PRO A 200 -3.33 13.72 5.01
C PRO A 200 -2.72 13.62 6.43
N ARG A 201 -3.52 13.91 7.48
CA ARG A 201 -3.12 13.67 8.88
C ARG A 201 -2.75 12.22 9.17
N ASN A 202 -3.24 11.25 8.38
CA ASN A 202 -2.87 9.84 8.52
C ASN A 202 -1.34 9.67 8.41
N SER A 203 -0.71 10.27 7.41
CA SER A 203 0.75 10.25 7.23
C SER A 203 1.50 10.89 8.41
N ALA A 204 0.97 11.99 8.95
CA ALA A 204 1.56 12.65 10.12
C ALA A 204 1.50 11.75 11.37
N VAL A 205 0.39 11.02 11.57
CA VAL A 205 0.25 10.07 12.69
C VAL A 205 1.19 8.88 12.51
N VAL A 206 1.33 8.33 11.29
CA VAL A 206 2.32 7.28 11.00
C VAL A 206 3.72 7.78 11.37
N ARG A 207 4.13 8.93 10.83
CA ARG A 207 5.46 9.50 11.07
C ARG A 207 5.76 9.72 12.55
N ALA A 208 4.77 10.18 13.32
CA ALA A 208 4.91 10.41 14.75
C ALA A 208 4.89 9.11 15.58
N GLY A 209 4.23 8.06 15.09
CA GLY A 209 4.04 6.80 15.81
C GLY A 209 5.16 5.78 15.64
N VAL A 210 5.85 5.79 14.50
CA VAL A 210 6.93 4.83 14.22
C VAL A 210 8.20 5.16 15.01
N ARG A 211 9.05 4.16 15.25
CA ARG A 211 10.39 4.30 15.85
C ARG A 211 11.52 4.12 14.82
N SER A 212 11.21 4.27 13.56
CA SER A 212 12.24 4.28 12.51
C SER A 212 13.24 5.42 12.75
N LYS A 213 14.54 5.12 12.62
CA LYS A 213 15.62 6.12 12.69
C LYS A 213 15.77 6.93 11.40
N SER A 214 15.15 6.49 10.31
CA SER A 214 15.19 7.14 9.00
C SER A 214 13.77 7.25 8.45
N VAL A 215 13.19 8.44 8.53
CA VAL A 215 11.85 8.74 7.98
C VAL A 215 11.98 9.90 7.01
N GLU A 216 11.74 9.61 5.74
CA GLU A 216 11.72 10.59 4.66
C GLU A 216 10.25 10.85 4.24
N SER A 217 9.89 12.09 4.02
CA SER A 217 8.52 12.47 3.61
C SER A 217 8.55 13.45 2.43
N THR A 218 7.66 13.23 1.48
CA THR A 218 7.43 14.14 0.35
C THR A 218 5.95 14.45 0.24
N VAL A 219 5.61 15.73 0.03
CA VAL A 219 4.26 16.18 -0.29
C VAL A 219 4.09 16.14 -1.81
N LEU A 220 2.96 15.63 -2.26
CA LEU A 220 2.55 15.54 -3.66
C LEU A 220 1.52 16.66 -3.95
N PRO A 221 1.92 17.76 -4.61
CA PRO A 221 1.06 18.94 -4.71
C PRO A 221 -0.01 18.85 -5.79
N ARG A 222 0.10 17.92 -6.74
CA ARG A 222 -0.77 17.85 -7.92
C ARG A 222 -1.62 16.60 -7.99
N SER A 223 -1.43 15.66 -7.06
CA SER A 223 -2.12 14.38 -7.06
C SER A 223 -3.13 14.30 -5.92
N PHE A 224 -4.26 13.63 -6.19
CA PHE A 224 -5.24 13.24 -5.19
C PHE A 224 -4.91 11.87 -4.58
N HIS A 225 -5.91 11.14 -4.05
CA HIS A 225 -5.68 9.92 -3.28
C HIS A 225 -4.90 8.84 -4.03
N VAL A 226 -5.25 8.56 -5.29
CA VAL A 226 -4.64 7.50 -6.10
C VAL A 226 -3.38 8.03 -6.80
N ALA A 227 -2.45 8.56 -6.02
CA ALA A 227 -1.28 9.28 -6.51
C ALA A 227 -0.34 8.44 -7.39
N THR A 228 -0.42 7.10 -7.32
CA THR A 228 0.34 6.16 -8.18
C THR A 228 -0.08 6.20 -9.65
N LEU A 229 -1.26 6.74 -9.96
CA LEU A 229 -1.78 6.91 -11.32
C LEU A 229 -1.93 8.39 -11.73
N ASP A 230 -1.61 9.31 -10.82
CA ASP A 230 -1.87 10.73 -10.96
C ASP A 230 -0.63 11.54 -11.39
N PHE A 231 -0.71 12.87 -11.35
CA PHE A 231 0.32 13.78 -11.86
C PHE A 231 1.69 13.64 -11.20
N ASP A 232 1.75 13.29 -9.90
CA ASP A 232 3.01 13.13 -9.16
C ASP A 232 3.48 11.65 -9.12
N ALA A 233 2.91 10.76 -9.93
CA ALA A 233 3.28 9.34 -9.96
C ALA A 233 4.79 9.14 -10.14
N GLU A 234 5.41 9.91 -11.05
CA GLU A 234 6.85 9.83 -11.30
C GLU A 234 7.70 10.23 -10.09
N THR A 235 7.22 11.16 -9.27
CA THR A 235 7.88 11.53 -7.99
C THR A 235 7.86 10.37 -7.00
N ILE A 236 6.79 9.57 -7.01
CA ILE A 236 6.69 8.36 -6.20
C ILE A 236 7.66 7.30 -6.71
N PHE A 237 7.68 7.07 -8.02
CA PHE A 237 8.45 6.01 -8.65
C PHE A 237 9.95 6.25 -8.48
N SER A 238 10.43 7.41 -8.92
CA SER A 238 11.86 7.78 -8.79
C SER A 238 12.29 7.87 -7.32
N GLY A 239 11.49 8.52 -6.48
CA GLY A 239 11.81 8.65 -5.05
C GLY A 239 11.80 7.31 -4.31
N SER A 240 11.03 6.32 -4.78
CA SER A 240 11.05 4.94 -4.24
C SER A 240 12.34 4.23 -4.65
N ALA A 241 12.70 4.27 -5.94
CA ALA A 241 13.91 3.65 -6.44
C ALA A 241 15.17 4.23 -5.76
N GLU A 242 15.27 5.55 -5.65
CA GLU A 242 16.37 6.23 -4.96
C GLU A 242 16.45 5.85 -3.48
N PHE A 243 15.31 5.76 -2.80
CA PHE A 243 15.27 5.34 -1.39
C PHE A 243 15.79 3.91 -1.25
N MET A 244 15.32 2.98 -2.08
CA MET A 244 15.76 1.59 -2.07
C MET A 244 17.25 1.46 -2.36
N ASP A 245 17.77 2.14 -3.38
CA ASP A 245 19.19 2.15 -3.72
C ASP A 245 20.06 2.64 -2.54
N ARG A 246 19.64 3.71 -1.86
CA ARG A 246 20.36 4.22 -0.67
C ARG A 246 20.38 3.20 0.47
N GLN A 247 19.28 2.49 0.73
CA GLN A 247 19.24 1.50 1.81
C GLN A 247 20.08 0.25 1.48
N VAL A 248 20.01 -0.24 0.24
CA VAL A 248 20.84 -1.37 -0.23
C VAL A 248 22.34 -1.04 -0.13
N SER A 249 22.74 0.17 -0.54
CA SER A 249 24.14 0.61 -0.46
C SER A 249 24.66 0.68 0.98
N ARG A 250 23.81 1.15 1.92
CA ARG A 250 24.15 1.20 3.35
C ARG A 250 24.36 -0.18 3.95
N THR A 251 23.56 -1.17 3.55
CA THR A 251 23.68 -2.54 4.05
C THR A 251 24.98 -3.20 3.54
N ARG A 252 25.40 -2.92 2.31
CA ARG A 252 26.65 -3.45 1.74
C ARG A 252 27.90 -2.83 2.39
N GLY A 253 27.89 -1.53 2.68
CA GLY A 253 29.04 -0.84 3.28
C GLY A 253 29.26 -1.08 4.78
N VAL A 254 28.39 -1.86 5.44
CA VAL A 254 28.56 -2.31 6.84
C VAL A 254 29.28 -3.67 6.92
N HIS A 255 29.41 -4.36 5.79
CA HIS A 255 30.04 -5.69 5.71
C HIS A 255 31.44 -5.67 5.06
N ASP A 256 31.90 -4.51 4.62
CA ASP A 256 33.28 -4.24 4.17
C ASP A 256 34.07 -3.52 5.30
#